data_19b65f89f50887776d86811e3f6ad6f6
#
_entry.id   19b65f89f50887776d86811e3f6ad6f6
#
_cell.length_a   1.000
_cell.length_b   1.000
_cell.length_c   1.000
_cell.angle_alpha   90.00
_cell.angle_beta   90.00
_cell.angle_gamma   90.00
#
_symmetry.space_group_name_H-M   'P 1'
#
loop_
_entity.id
_entity.type
_entity.pdbx_description
1 polymer ?
#
loop_
_entity_poly.entity_id
_entity_poly.type
_entity_poly.pdbx_seq_one_letter_code
_entity_poly.pdbx_strand_id
1 'polypeptide(L)'
;DDVEWFTKTIIPGVKDGLQALGRTDEPPLLLRAHDTDCKLVMDAALPIYKNLYTMHKYNGESLTTYEPRGPWSKIHTDLSSLGSIHISNVHILANLEPFRWGSPDFVQKAVQAMHNVHGANALHLYPQASYWDWPYTADKLPNGEREFQLDRDWIWYQTWGRYAWNSHRDRADEIGYWNHQLGQFYGTSDENAGNI
;
A
#
# COMPACT_ATOMS: atom_id res chain seq x y z
N ASP A 1 9.32 -19.09 -18.94
CA ASP A 1 9.59 -17.75 -18.45
C ASP A 1 8.28 -17.07 -18.04
N ASP A 2 8.34 -16.00 -17.29
CA ASP A 2 7.15 -15.34 -16.72
C ASP A 2 6.24 -14.76 -17.79
N VAL A 3 6.81 -14.22 -18.86
CA VAL A 3 6.05 -13.64 -19.98
C VAL A 3 5.23 -14.73 -20.66
N GLU A 4 5.85 -15.85 -20.97
CA GLU A 4 5.19 -16.98 -21.62
C GLU A 4 4.10 -17.57 -20.72
N TRP A 5 4.40 -17.80 -19.47
CA TRP A 5 3.44 -18.35 -18.51
C TRP A 5 2.23 -17.43 -18.33
N PHE A 6 2.45 -16.12 -18.19
CA PHE A 6 1.38 -15.15 -18.02
C PHE A 6 0.51 -15.02 -19.26
N THR A 7 1.16 -14.93 -20.45
CA THR A 7 0.43 -14.71 -21.72
C THR A 7 -0.19 -15.98 -22.32
N LYS A 8 0.39 -17.15 -22.08
CA LYS A 8 -0.08 -18.42 -22.65
C LYS A 8 -0.89 -19.30 -21.68
N THR A 9 -0.81 -19.01 -20.38
CA THR A 9 -1.50 -19.84 -19.37
C THR A 9 -2.48 -19.01 -18.55
N ILE A 10 -2.03 -17.95 -17.86
CA ILE A 10 -2.89 -17.21 -16.94
C ILE A 10 -3.99 -16.46 -17.68
N ILE A 11 -3.64 -15.60 -18.63
CA ILE A 11 -4.64 -14.80 -19.35
C ILE A 11 -5.60 -15.68 -20.14
N PRO A 12 -5.17 -16.68 -20.92
CA PRO A 12 -6.10 -17.59 -21.58
C PRO A 12 -7.03 -18.31 -20.59
N GLY A 13 -6.49 -18.84 -19.49
CA GLY A 13 -7.31 -19.50 -18.48
C GLY A 13 -8.37 -18.59 -17.85
N VAL A 14 -8.04 -17.32 -17.60
CA VAL A 14 -9.01 -16.31 -17.13
C VAL A 14 -10.11 -16.09 -18.21
N LYS A 15 -9.72 -15.92 -19.47
CA LYS A 15 -10.65 -15.72 -20.57
C LYS A 15 -11.58 -16.92 -20.78
N ASP A 16 -11.03 -18.13 -20.73
CA ASP A 16 -11.81 -19.38 -20.84
C ASP A 16 -12.83 -19.49 -19.70
N GLY A 17 -12.43 -19.18 -18.47
CA GLY A 17 -13.30 -19.15 -17.32
C GLY A 17 -14.44 -18.12 -17.45
N LEU A 18 -14.11 -16.91 -17.89
CA LEU A 18 -15.13 -15.87 -18.16
C LEU A 18 -16.10 -16.28 -19.24
N GLN A 19 -15.60 -16.84 -20.34
CA GLN A 19 -16.43 -17.35 -21.42
C GLN A 19 -17.37 -18.48 -20.96
N ALA A 20 -16.88 -19.40 -20.14
CA ALA A 20 -17.69 -20.47 -19.55
C ALA A 20 -18.84 -19.94 -18.67
N LEU A 21 -18.66 -18.74 -18.09
CA LEU A 21 -19.68 -18.02 -17.33
C LEU A 21 -20.56 -17.10 -18.19
N GLY A 22 -20.41 -17.12 -19.52
CA GLY A 22 -21.13 -16.22 -20.43
C GLY A 22 -20.74 -14.74 -20.31
N ARG A 23 -19.56 -14.43 -19.74
CA ARG A 23 -19.06 -13.06 -19.58
C ARG A 23 -18.17 -12.68 -20.75
N THR A 24 -18.31 -11.43 -21.19
CA THR A 24 -17.53 -10.84 -22.29
C THR A 24 -16.68 -9.66 -21.82
N ASP A 25 -16.83 -9.23 -20.56
CA ASP A 25 -16.05 -8.17 -19.95
C ASP A 25 -14.68 -8.70 -19.51
N GLU A 26 -13.73 -7.79 -19.36
CA GLU A 26 -12.42 -8.06 -18.79
C GLU A 26 -12.36 -7.46 -17.36
N PRO A 27 -12.65 -8.23 -16.29
CA PRO A 27 -12.48 -7.73 -14.94
C PRO A 27 -11.01 -7.41 -14.65
N PRO A 28 -10.71 -6.56 -13.64
CA PRO A 28 -9.34 -6.25 -13.28
C PRO A 28 -8.54 -7.52 -12.97
N LEU A 29 -7.40 -7.68 -13.63
CA LEU A 29 -6.42 -8.71 -13.34
C LEU A 29 -5.14 -8.05 -12.81
N LEU A 30 -4.80 -8.33 -11.57
CA LEU A 30 -3.68 -7.71 -10.89
C LEU A 30 -2.42 -8.55 -10.99
N LEU A 31 -1.40 -8.01 -11.64
CA LEU A 31 -0.04 -8.55 -11.60
C LEU A 31 0.72 -7.93 -10.43
N ARG A 32 1.05 -8.76 -9.44
CA ARG A 32 1.93 -8.35 -8.35
C ARG A 32 3.39 -8.57 -8.77
N ALA A 33 4.04 -7.48 -9.10
CA ALA A 33 5.45 -7.45 -9.48
C ALA A 33 6.33 -7.55 -8.23
N HIS A 34 6.77 -8.75 -7.87
CA HIS A 34 7.69 -8.93 -6.75
C HIS A 34 9.10 -9.26 -7.24
N ASP A 35 9.29 -10.39 -7.84
CA ASP A 35 10.59 -10.88 -8.35
C ASP A 35 10.53 -11.14 -9.87
N THR A 36 9.58 -10.52 -10.54
CA THR A 36 9.30 -10.69 -11.96
C THR A 36 9.69 -9.44 -12.73
N ASP A 37 10.21 -9.57 -13.93
CA ASP A 37 10.32 -8.44 -14.85
C ASP A 37 8.92 -8.01 -15.32
N CYS A 38 8.26 -7.28 -14.44
CA CYS A 38 6.88 -6.90 -14.61
C CYS A 38 6.66 -6.08 -15.88
N LYS A 39 7.61 -5.25 -16.28
CA LYS A 39 7.49 -4.45 -17.49
C LYS A 39 7.42 -5.32 -18.73
N LEU A 40 8.31 -6.31 -18.86
CA LEU A 40 8.27 -7.24 -19.99
C LEU A 40 6.97 -8.04 -20.04
N VAL A 41 6.48 -8.51 -18.88
CA VAL A 41 5.19 -9.20 -18.81
C VAL A 41 4.07 -8.28 -19.25
N MET A 42 4.02 -7.04 -18.75
CA MET A 42 2.96 -6.09 -19.07
C MET A 42 2.98 -5.67 -20.56
N ASP A 43 4.16 -5.42 -21.14
CA ASP A 43 4.31 -5.09 -22.54
C ASP A 43 3.73 -6.20 -23.46
N ALA A 44 3.91 -7.47 -23.08
CA ALA A 44 3.38 -8.61 -23.82
C ALA A 44 1.88 -8.89 -23.52
N ALA A 45 1.43 -8.61 -22.32
CA ALA A 45 0.09 -8.97 -21.84
C ALA A 45 -0.98 -7.93 -22.17
N LEU A 46 -0.68 -6.62 -22.09
CA LEU A 46 -1.62 -5.54 -22.40
C LEU A 46 -2.28 -5.61 -23.79
N PRO A 47 -1.61 -6.09 -24.85
CA PRO A 47 -2.26 -6.30 -26.16
C PRO A 47 -3.39 -7.32 -26.12
N ILE A 48 -3.32 -8.32 -25.22
CA ILE A 48 -4.25 -9.46 -25.17
C ILE A 48 -5.26 -9.38 -24.02
N TYR A 49 -4.99 -8.55 -22.99
CA TYR A 49 -5.91 -8.28 -21.89
C TYR A 49 -5.75 -6.83 -21.46
N LYS A 50 -6.78 -6.01 -21.61
CA LYS A 50 -6.66 -4.56 -21.43
C LYS A 50 -6.76 -4.12 -19.99
N ASN A 51 -7.57 -4.80 -19.19
CA ASN A 51 -7.82 -4.41 -17.81
C ASN A 51 -6.79 -5.04 -16.83
N LEU A 52 -5.50 -4.86 -17.14
CA LEU A 52 -4.40 -5.29 -16.30
C LEU A 52 -3.98 -4.17 -15.36
N TYR A 53 -3.78 -4.54 -14.10
CA TYR A 53 -3.25 -3.67 -13.05
C TYR A 53 -1.89 -4.19 -12.60
N THR A 54 -1.04 -3.30 -12.17
CA THR A 54 0.23 -3.66 -11.55
C THR A 54 0.28 -3.23 -10.10
N MET A 55 0.96 -4.01 -9.28
CA MET A 55 1.25 -3.65 -7.89
C MET A 55 2.72 -3.99 -7.57
N HIS A 56 3.44 -3.03 -7.02
CA HIS A 56 4.83 -3.21 -6.63
C HIS A 56 5.12 -2.64 -5.24
N LYS A 57 6.02 -3.27 -4.50
CA LYS A 57 6.49 -2.75 -3.20
C LYS A 57 7.04 -1.33 -3.38
N TYR A 58 6.51 -0.38 -2.62
CA TYR A 58 6.81 1.02 -2.81
C TYR A 58 8.27 1.37 -2.53
N ASN A 59 8.84 0.83 -1.49
CA ASN A 59 10.25 1.06 -1.12
C ASN A 59 10.91 -0.23 -0.60
N GLY A 60 10.72 -1.32 -1.31
CA GLY A 60 11.18 -2.63 -0.90
C GLY A 60 10.54 -3.08 0.42
N GLU A 61 11.36 -3.60 1.29
CA GLU A 61 10.94 -4.08 2.61
C GLU A 61 10.98 -2.99 3.69
N SER A 62 11.36 -1.77 3.34
CA SER A 62 11.60 -0.70 4.31
C SER A 62 11.00 0.62 3.87
N LEU A 63 10.09 1.17 4.67
CA LEU A 63 9.51 2.48 4.46
C LEU A 63 10.23 3.55 5.29
N THR A 64 11.52 3.69 5.06
CA THR A 64 12.39 4.64 5.79
C THR A 64 12.48 6.02 5.16
N THR A 65 11.97 6.16 3.93
CA THR A 65 11.88 7.44 3.22
C THR A 65 10.54 7.56 2.53
N TYR A 66 10.02 8.79 2.42
CA TYR A 66 8.76 9.02 1.73
C TYR A 66 8.85 8.90 0.19
N GLU A 67 10.05 8.85 -0.36
CA GLU A 67 10.28 8.53 -1.78
C GLU A 67 11.10 7.24 -1.91
N PRO A 68 10.82 6.40 -2.92
CA PRO A 68 11.63 5.22 -3.21
C PRO A 68 13.05 5.62 -3.61
N ARG A 69 14.00 4.74 -3.31
CA ARG A 69 15.42 4.94 -3.65
C ARG A 69 15.88 3.97 -4.72
N GLY A 70 16.84 4.43 -5.53
CA GLY A 70 17.52 3.60 -6.52
C GLY A 70 16.57 2.90 -7.48
N PRO A 71 16.71 1.58 -7.69
CA PRO A 71 15.90 0.85 -8.66
C PRO A 71 14.38 0.89 -8.40
N TRP A 72 13.96 1.05 -7.14
CA TRP A 72 12.55 1.12 -6.76
C TRP A 72 11.83 2.31 -7.41
N SER A 73 12.49 3.47 -7.45
CA SER A 73 11.94 4.66 -8.11
C SER A 73 11.64 4.40 -9.59
N LYS A 74 12.61 3.80 -10.29
CA LYS A 74 12.48 3.50 -11.72
C LYS A 74 11.35 2.51 -12.01
N ILE A 75 11.21 1.45 -11.22
CA ILE A 75 10.16 0.44 -11.40
C ILE A 75 8.78 1.08 -11.34
N HIS A 76 8.51 1.94 -10.36
CA HIS A 76 7.22 2.62 -10.25
C HIS A 76 6.92 3.51 -11.45
N THR A 77 7.90 4.29 -11.91
CA THR A 77 7.76 5.15 -13.07
C THR A 77 7.56 4.34 -14.36
N ASP A 78 8.29 3.25 -14.52
CA ASP A 78 8.15 2.37 -15.69
C ASP A 78 6.75 1.75 -15.74
N LEU A 79 6.23 1.25 -14.61
CA LEU A 79 4.93 0.59 -14.57
C LEU A 79 3.77 1.59 -14.70
N SER A 80 3.85 2.75 -14.07
CA SER A 80 2.81 3.79 -14.18
C SER A 80 2.73 4.38 -15.59
N SER A 81 3.82 4.39 -16.34
CA SER A 81 3.86 4.89 -17.72
C SER A 81 3.20 3.98 -18.77
N LEU A 82 2.81 2.75 -18.40
CA LEU A 82 2.21 1.78 -19.32
C LEU A 82 0.74 2.09 -19.68
N GLY A 83 0.14 3.09 -19.04
CA GLY A 83 -1.26 3.46 -19.27
C GLY A 83 -2.29 2.52 -18.61
N SER A 84 -1.83 1.63 -17.73
CA SER A 84 -2.67 0.80 -16.87
C SER A 84 -2.70 1.35 -15.43
N ILE A 85 -3.56 0.79 -14.59
CA ILE A 85 -3.58 1.14 -13.17
C ILE A 85 -2.33 0.59 -12.49
N HIS A 86 -1.55 1.47 -11.86
CA HIS A 86 -0.42 1.09 -11.03
C HIS A 86 -0.69 1.36 -9.56
N ILE A 87 -0.44 0.36 -8.72
CA ILE A 87 -0.71 0.37 -7.28
C ILE A 87 0.62 0.34 -6.52
N SER A 88 0.85 1.36 -5.71
CA SER A 88 1.97 1.36 -4.76
C SER A 88 1.64 0.49 -3.56
N ASN A 89 2.43 -0.55 -3.32
CA ASN A 89 2.24 -1.44 -2.20
C ASN A 89 3.11 -1.01 -1.02
N VAL A 90 2.47 -0.46 0.00
CA VAL A 90 3.14 -0.11 1.26
C VAL A 90 3.42 -1.38 2.04
N HIS A 91 4.67 -1.78 2.06
CA HIS A 91 5.08 -2.98 2.78
C HIS A 91 5.34 -2.69 4.26
N ILE A 92 5.12 -3.69 5.08
CA ILE A 92 5.03 -3.58 6.53
C ILE A 92 6.35 -3.49 7.27
N LEU A 93 7.45 -3.91 6.66
CA LEU A 93 8.68 -4.21 7.40
C LEU A 93 9.35 -2.96 8.01
N ALA A 94 8.88 -1.77 7.66
CA ALA A 94 9.27 -0.55 8.35
C ALA A 94 8.72 -0.45 9.79
N ASN A 95 7.74 -1.27 10.13
CA ASN A 95 7.00 -1.21 11.38
C ASN A 95 7.04 -2.53 12.14
N LEU A 96 8.21 -3.15 12.16
CA LEU A 96 8.42 -4.36 12.94
C LEU A 96 8.26 -4.09 14.43
N GLU A 97 7.66 -5.03 15.11
CA GLU A 97 7.63 -5.05 16.57
C GLU A 97 9.03 -4.84 17.17
N PRO A 98 9.17 -4.18 18.31
CA PRO A 98 8.11 -3.60 19.16
C PRO A 98 7.68 -2.18 18.77
N PHE A 99 8.20 -1.66 17.68
CA PHE A 99 7.98 -0.27 17.31
C PHE A 99 6.60 -0.09 16.66
N ARG A 100 5.85 0.87 17.18
CA ARG A 100 4.63 1.39 16.57
C ARG A 100 4.94 2.70 15.90
N TRP A 101 4.46 2.86 14.70
CA TRP A 101 4.76 4.04 13.93
C TRP A 101 3.55 4.51 13.13
N GLY A 102 3.27 5.78 13.17
CA GLY A 102 2.13 6.35 12.48
C GLY A 102 2.31 7.85 12.31
N SER A 103 3.45 8.27 11.73
CA SER A 103 3.73 9.68 11.50
C SER A 103 2.85 10.25 10.38
N PRO A 104 1.84 11.07 10.69
CA PRO A 104 0.94 11.62 9.69
C PRO A 104 1.66 12.44 8.61
N ASP A 105 2.61 13.27 9.00
CA ASP A 105 3.39 14.10 8.06
C ASP A 105 4.18 13.25 7.06
N PHE A 106 4.80 12.19 7.53
CA PHE A 106 5.52 11.26 6.66
C PHE A 106 4.58 10.55 5.70
N VAL A 107 3.44 10.05 6.18
CA VAL A 107 2.45 9.35 5.36
C VAL A 107 1.88 10.27 4.29
N GLN A 108 1.57 11.52 4.64
CA GLN A 108 1.12 12.53 3.68
C GLN A 108 2.14 12.73 2.55
N LYS A 109 3.41 12.93 2.90
CA LYS A 109 4.51 13.08 1.92
C LYS A 109 4.71 11.83 1.07
N ALA A 110 4.61 10.65 1.67
CA ALA A 110 4.72 9.39 0.94
C ALA A 110 3.59 9.23 -0.10
N VAL A 111 2.34 9.52 0.27
CA VAL A 111 1.21 9.45 -0.66
C VAL A 111 1.34 10.47 -1.78
N GLN A 112 1.78 11.70 -1.46
CA GLN A 112 2.06 12.72 -2.47
C GLN A 112 3.15 12.26 -3.46
N ALA A 113 4.23 11.64 -2.95
CA ALA A 113 5.28 11.11 -3.81
C ALA A 113 4.79 9.93 -4.67
N MET A 114 4.01 9.01 -4.11
CA MET A 114 3.41 7.90 -4.86
C MET A 114 2.62 8.40 -6.08
N HIS A 115 1.82 9.43 -5.89
CA HIS A 115 0.98 9.97 -6.95
C HIS A 115 1.73 10.96 -7.86
N ASN A 116 2.34 12.00 -7.29
CA ASN A 116 2.88 13.11 -8.07
C ASN A 116 4.24 12.80 -8.71
N VAL A 117 5.07 11.96 -8.07
CA VAL A 117 6.41 11.62 -8.57
C VAL A 117 6.39 10.33 -9.36
N HIS A 118 5.68 9.32 -8.88
CA HIS A 118 5.72 7.97 -9.45
C HIS A 118 4.47 7.59 -10.24
N GLY A 119 3.46 8.44 -10.30
CA GLY A 119 2.28 8.25 -11.12
C GLY A 119 1.37 7.09 -10.69
N ALA A 120 1.46 6.67 -9.42
CA ALA A 120 0.58 5.62 -8.91
C ALA A 120 -0.87 6.11 -8.84
N ASN A 121 -1.80 5.25 -9.25
CA ASN A 121 -3.23 5.54 -9.26
C ASN A 121 -3.91 5.14 -7.94
N ALA A 122 -3.29 4.20 -7.21
CA ALA A 122 -3.81 3.68 -5.95
C ALA A 122 -2.66 3.24 -5.04
N LEU A 123 -3.00 2.97 -3.79
CA LEU A 123 -2.10 2.31 -2.86
C LEU A 123 -2.75 1.08 -2.24
N HIS A 124 -1.92 0.11 -1.88
CA HIS A 124 -2.30 -1.05 -1.12
C HIS A 124 -1.50 -1.05 0.19
N LEU A 125 -2.20 -1.19 1.31
CA LEU A 125 -1.61 -1.15 2.63
C LEU A 125 -1.55 -2.55 3.24
N TYR A 126 -0.36 -2.98 3.65
CA TYR A 126 -0.23 -4.13 4.53
C TYR A 126 -0.51 -3.75 5.98
N PRO A 127 -1.08 -4.65 6.77
CA PRO A 127 -1.13 -4.47 8.23
C PRO A 127 0.30 -4.45 8.79
N GLN A 128 0.50 -3.71 9.87
CA GLN A 128 1.76 -3.78 10.61
C GLN A 128 1.97 -5.19 11.18
N ALA A 129 3.21 -5.66 11.19
CA ALA A 129 3.60 -6.97 11.74
C ALA A 129 2.82 -8.17 11.17
N SER A 130 2.36 -8.10 9.91
CA SER A 130 1.52 -9.15 9.31
C SER A 130 2.21 -10.50 9.12
N TYR A 131 3.55 -10.52 9.07
CA TYR A 131 4.32 -11.76 8.91
C TYR A 131 4.78 -12.39 10.22
N TRP A 132 4.77 -11.61 11.30
CA TRP A 132 5.46 -11.94 12.52
C TRP A 132 4.50 -11.90 13.69
N ASP A 133 3.78 -12.96 13.88
CA ASP A 133 3.00 -13.17 15.08
C ASP A 133 3.85 -13.75 16.23
N TRP A 134 5.01 -14.28 15.91
CA TRP A 134 5.95 -14.86 16.88
C TRP A 134 7.40 -14.42 16.57
N PRO A 135 8.21 -14.07 17.58
CA PRO A 135 7.90 -13.94 19.01
C PRO A 135 7.14 -12.65 19.36
N TYR A 136 6.74 -11.89 18.38
CA TYR A 136 6.17 -10.57 18.51
C TYR A 136 4.65 -10.66 18.74
N THR A 137 4.29 -10.78 20.00
CA THR A 137 2.89 -10.87 20.43
C THR A 137 2.44 -9.58 21.12
N ALA A 138 2.85 -8.44 20.57
CA ALA A 138 2.45 -7.14 21.07
C ALA A 138 0.92 -6.87 20.93
N ASP A 139 0.23 -7.76 20.27
CA ASP A 139 -1.23 -7.84 20.23
C ASP A 139 -1.84 -8.50 21.48
N LYS A 140 -1.02 -9.01 22.41
CA LYS A 140 -1.49 -9.54 23.67
C LYS A 140 -1.47 -8.49 24.76
N LEU A 141 -2.63 -8.29 25.38
CA LEU A 141 -2.76 -7.48 26.57
C LEU A 141 -2.16 -8.20 27.80
N PRO A 142 -1.86 -7.47 28.89
CA PRO A 142 -1.30 -8.09 30.11
C PRO A 142 -2.16 -9.21 30.72
N ASN A 143 -3.47 -9.19 30.47
CA ASN A 143 -4.40 -10.24 30.92
C ASN A 143 -4.43 -11.48 29.99
N GLY A 144 -3.62 -11.49 28.92
CA GLY A 144 -3.54 -12.57 27.94
C GLY A 144 -4.60 -12.51 26.82
N GLU A 145 -5.50 -11.55 26.87
CA GLU A 145 -6.42 -11.29 25.74
C GLU A 145 -5.69 -10.72 24.55
N ARG A 146 -6.26 -10.91 23.35
CA ARG A 146 -5.73 -10.35 22.12
C ARG A 146 -6.45 -9.07 21.76
N GLU A 147 -5.67 -8.08 21.36
CA GLU A 147 -6.16 -6.84 20.77
C GLU A 147 -6.19 -6.98 19.24
N PHE A 148 -7.22 -6.45 18.60
CA PHE A 148 -7.26 -6.38 17.15
C PHE A 148 -6.20 -5.40 16.63
N GLN A 149 -5.51 -5.75 15.56
CA GLN A 149 -4.52 -4.87 14.96
C GLN A 149 -5.11 -3.51 14.53
N LEU A 150 -6.37 -3.48 14.12
CA LEU A 150 -7.05 -2.24 13.76
C LEU A 150 -7.16 -1.27 14.94
N ASP A 151 -7.38 -1.79 16.14
CA ASP A 151 -7.47 -0.99 17.35
C ASP A 151 -6.09 -0.59 17.86
N ARG A 152 -5.18 -1.56 17.88
CA ARG A 152 -3.81 -1.36 18.32
C ARG A 152 -3.03 -0.38 17.45
N ASP A 153 -3.15 -0.52 16.14
CA ASP A 153 -2.40 0.24 15.15
C ASP A 153 -3.30 1.29 14.45
N TRP A 154 -4.33 1.77 15.15
CA TRP A 154 -5.36 2.65 14.61
C TRP A 154 -4.80 3.87 13.86
N ILE A 155 -3.75 4.49 14.39
CA ILE A 155 -3.14 5.68 13.77
C ILE A 155 -2.50 5.34 12.41
N TRP A 156 -1.92 4.15 12.25
CA TRP A 156 -1.40 3.67 10.98
C TRP A 156 -2.50 3.61 9.92
N TYR A 157 -3.60 2.94 10.23
CA TYR A 157 -4.69 2.78 9.28
C TYR A 157 -5.41 4.10 8.99
N GLN A 158 -5.63 4.92 10.00
CA GLN A 158 -6.31 6.21 9.82
C GLN A 158 -5.46 7.20 9.01
N THR A 159 -4.15 7.26 9.22
CA THR A 159 -3.27 8.15 8.46
C THR A 159 -3.23 7.76 6.97
N TRP A 160 -3.04 6.49 6.69
CA TRP A 160 -3.04 6.04 5.29
C TRP A 160 -4.39 6.24 4.62
N GLY A 161 -5.49 5.88 5.28
CA GLY A 161 -6.82 6.10 4.74
C GLY A 161 -7.13 7.56 4.47
N ARG A 162 -6.77 8.44 5.42
CA ARG A 162 -6.99 9.89 5.30
C ARG A 162 -6.23 10.49 4.12
N TYR A 163 -4.95 10.17 3.99
CA TYR A 163 -4.10 10.75 2.93
C TYR A 163 -4.25 10.06 1.59
N ALA A 164 -4.60 8.77 1.56
CA ALA A 164 -5.00 8.10 0.33
C ALA A 164 -6.24 8.74 -0.31
N TRP A 165 -7.19 9.19 0.52
CA TRP A 165 -8.36 9.91 0.04
C TRP A 165 -8.05 11.32 -0.45
N ASN A 166 -7.26 12.07 0.32
CA ASN A 166 -6.80 13.41 -0.05
C ASN A 166 -5.47 13.74 0.64
N SER A 167 -4.39 13.73 -0.10
CA SER A 167 -3.06 14.09 0.40
C SER A 167 -2.77 15.61 0.37
N HIS A 168 -3.62 16.39 -0.33
CA HIS A 168 -3.47 17.85 -0.44
C HIS A 168 -4.22 18.57 0.69
N ARG A 169 -3.72 18.39 1.91
CA ARG A 169 -4.27 19.02 3.11
C ARG A 169 -3.27 20.00 3.70
N ASP A 170 -3.77 21.12 4.23
CA ASP A 170 -2.94 22.11 4.89
C ASP A 170 -2.29 21.57 6.14
N ARG A 171 -1.02 21.91 6.35
CA ARG A 171 -0.24 21.37 7.49
C ARG A 171 -0.76 21.84 8.84
N ALA A 172 -1.20 23.08 8.96
CA ALA A 172 -1.70 23.61 10.23
C ALA A 172 -3.05 22.97 10.60
N ASP A 173 -3.93 22.78 9.61
CA ASP A 173 -5.20 22.07 9.80
C ASP A 173 -4.97 20.61 10.22
N GLU A 174 -3.98 19.95 9.63
CA GLU A 174 -3.65 18.56 9.96
C GLU A 174 -3.06 18.42 11.37
N ILE A 175 -2.25 19.36 11.83
CA ILE A 175 -1.77 19.36 13.22
C ILE A 175 -2.96 19.45 14.18
N GLY A 176 -3.88 20.38 13.95
CA GLY A 176 -5.09 20.51 14.76
C GLY A 176 -5.95 19.24 14.77
N TYR A 177 -6.15 18.66 13.58
CA TYR A 177 -6.89 17.42 13.45
C TYR A 177 -6.25 16.26 14.22
N TRP A 178 -4.96 16.04 14.06
CA TRP A 178 -4.27 14.91 14.72
C TRP A 178 -4.14 15.11 16.23
N ASN A 179 -3.91 16.34 16.70
CA ASN A 179 -3.94 16.63 18.12
C ASN A 179 -5.30 16.27 18.73
N HIS A 180 -6.39 16.63 18.03
CA HIS A 180 -7.73 16.28 18.47
C HIS A 180 -7.95 14.74 18.48
N GLN A 181 -7.57 14.03 17.43
CA GLN A 181 -7.71 12.56 17.38
C GLN A 181 -6.92 11.87 18.49
N LEU A 182 -5.67 12.29 18.72
CA LEU A 182 -4.83 11.77 19.80
C LEU A 182 -5.39 12.13 21.18
N GLY A 183 -5.86 13.37 21.35
CA GLY A 183 -6.52 13.82 22.58
C GLY A 183 -7.73 12.97 22.93
N GLN A 184 -8.59 12.71 21.95
CA GLN A 184 -9.76 11.84 22.12
C GLN A 184 -9.36 10.39 22.47
N PHE A 185 -8.40 9.83 21.74
CA PHE A 185 -7.99 8.44 21.93
C PHE A 185 -7.33 8.21 23.31
N TYR A 186 -6.49 9.14 23.75
CA TYR A 186 -5.78 9.01 25.03
C TYR A 186 -6.45 9.72 26.20
N GLY A 187 -7.61 10.33 26.02
CA GLY A 187 -8.35 11.01 27.08
C GLY A 187 -7.64 12.25 27.63
N THR A 188 -6.96 13.01 26.77
CA THR A 188 -6.22 14.22 27.15
C THR A 188 -6.64 15.43 26.31
N SER A 189 -6.15 16.63 26.65
CA SER A 189 -6.40 17.82 25.84
C SER A 189 -5.63 17.79 24.52
N ASP A 190 -6.14 18.51 23.51
CA ASP A 190 -5.48 18.66 22.22
C ASP A 190 -4.08 19.30 22.35
N GLU A 191 -3.91 20.21 23.31
CA GLU A 191 -2.62 20.82 23.62
C GLU A 191 -1.60 19.79 24.14
N ASN A 192 -2.02 18.93 25.07
CA ASN A 192 -1.14 17.88 25.60
C ASN A 192 -0.85 16.83 24.53
N ALA A 193 -1.84 16.49 23.70
CA ALA A 193 -1.67 15.57 22.59
C ALA A 193 -0.65 16.06 21.56
N GLY A 194 -0.54 17.37 21.36
CA GLY A 194 0.44 17.99 20.49
C GLY A 194 1.91 17.77 20.89
N ASN A 195 2.14 17.24 22.08
CA ASN A 195 3.47 16.89 22.60
C ASN A 195 3.79 15.37 22.46
N ILE A 196 2.85 14.59 21.96
CA ILE A 196 3.01 13.15 21.70
C ILE A 196 3.56 12.93 20.30
#